data_f2213ab34e2b2b4acf8583e282a10584
#
_entry.id   f2213ab34e2b2b4acf8583e282a10584
#
_cell.length_a   1.000
_cell.length_b   1.000
_cell.length_c   1.000
_cell.angle_alpha   90.00
_cell.angle_beta   90.00
_cell.angle_gamma   90.00
#
_symmetry.space_group_name_H-M   'P 1'
#
loop_
_entity.id
_entity.type
_entity.pdbx_description
1 polymer ?
#
loop_
_entity_poly.entity_id
_entity_poly.type
_entity_poly.pdbx_seq_one_letter_code
_entity_poly.pdbx_strand_id
1 'polypeptide(L)'
;MPTLSNLIDSTLMYMYGMSTHQDQETHITQDINSTDLTFTVDDASILSKGLTEIGTELMQVKSVDTSAGTVTIAPYGRGYRGTTAVSHLSDNRIVAAPLIPRSFALSAINETILSVFPDLYAVGTVTIVSNPVVVTYALPAGALDILSISYETIGPSKEWEPIRRWRVDKN
;
A
#
# COMPACT_ATOMS: atom_id res chain seq x y z
N MET A 1 -10.35 -12.77 4.95
CA MET A 1 -9.06 -12.22 5.42
C MET A 1 -9.19 -10.71 5.54
N PRO A 2 -8.62 -10.06 6.55
CA PRO A 2 -8.62 -8.61 6.62
C PRO A 2 -7.86 -8.04 5.42
N THR A 3 -8.37 -6.97 4.84
CA THR A 3 -7.71 -6.24 3.76
C THR A 3 -6.64 -5.31 4.34
N LEU A 4 -5.72 -4.81 3.50
CA LEU A 4 -4.74 -3.79 3.92
C LEU A 4 -5.45 -2.54 4.47
N SER A 5 -6.58 -2.14 3.86
CA SER A 5 -7.37 -1.01 4.37
C SER A 5 -7.87 -1.27 5.78
N ASN A 6 -8.40 -2.46 6.07
CA ASN A 6 -8.87 -2.81 7.41
C ASN A 6 -7.72 -2.80 8.44
N LEU A 7 -6.52 -3.20 8.02
CA LEU A 7 -5.34 -3.15 8.89
C LEU A 7 -4.92 -1.72 9.20
N ILE A 8 -4.91 -0.85 8.19
CA ILE A 8 -4.64 0.59 8.38
C ILE A 8 -5.69 1.21 9.31
N ASP A 9 -6.98 0.94 9.08
CA ASP A 9 -8.08 1.47 9.91
C ASP A 9 -7.94 1.01 11.36
N SER A 10 -7.64 -0.27 11.59
CA SER A 10 -7.39 -0.80 12.93
C SER A 10 -6.17 -0.14 13.59
N THR A 11 -5.09 0.05 12.83
CA THR A 11 -3.87 0.71 13.34
C THR A 11 -4.16 2.15 13.72
N LEU A 12 -4.86 2.91 12.88
CA LEU A 12 -5.28 4.27 13.18
C LEU A 12 -6.16 4.32 14.43
N MET A 13 -7.13 3.40 14.56
CA MET A 13 -7.97 3.30 15.74
C MET A 13 -7.15 3.11 17.02
N TYR A 14 -6.10 2.28 17.00
CA TYR A 14 -5.19 2.12 18.14
C TYR A 14 -4.33 3.39 18.37
N MET A 15 -3.86 4.04 17.31
CA MET A 15 -3.03 5.25 17.42
C MET A 15 -3.81 6.46 17.92
N TYR A 16 -5.07 6.63 17.49
CA TYR A 16 -5.97 7.65 18.04
C TYR A 16 -6.32 7.35 19.49
N GLY A 17 -6.38 6.09 19.88
CA GLY A 17 -6.65 5.63 21.22
C GLY A 17 -7.94 6.26 21.78
N MET A 18 -7.83 6.86 22.98
CA MET A 18 -8.92 7.58 23.63
C MET A 18 -8.89 9.08 23.30
N SER A 19 -8.27 9.49 22.18
CA SER A 19 -8.28 10.88 21.74
C SER A 19 -9.71 11.34 21.49
N THR A 20 -10.00 12.56 21.93
CA THR A 20 -11.26 13.25 21.61
C THR A 20 -11.21 13.91 20.23
N HIS A 21 -10.08 13.80 19.52
CA HIS A 21 -9.96 14.33 18.18
C HIS A 21 -10.80 13.49 17.22
N GLN A 22 -11.64 14.17 16.47
CA GLN A 22 -12.45 13.56 15.42
C GLN A 22 -12.08 14.21 14.10
N ASP A 23 -11.67 13.42 13.12
CA ASP A 23 -11.41 13.90 11.79
C ASP A 23 -12.70 14.44 11.15
N GLN A 24 -12.58 15.57 10.47
CA GLN A 24 -13.67 16.12 9.66
C GLN A 24 -13.57 15.56 8.26
N GLU A 25 -14.71 15.12 7.72
CA GLU A 25 -14.76 14.41 6.45
C GLU A 25 -15.80 15.01 5.51
N THR A 26 -15.48 15.03 4.23
CA THR A 26 -16.40 15.34 3.12
C THR A 26 -16.11 14.42 1.94
N HIS A 27 -16.82 14.57 0.83
CA HIS A 27 -16.64 13.74 -0.36
C HIS A 27 -16.38 14.60 -1.60
N ILE A 28 -15.62 14.07 -2.54
CA ILE A 28 -15.47 14.69 -3.86
C ILE A 28 -16.75 14.47 -4.68
N THR A 29 -17.18 15.50 -5.40
CA THR A 29 -18.41 15.46 -6.21
C THR A 29 -18.17 15.07 -7.66
N GLN A 30 -16.91 14.94 -8.07
CA GLN A 30 -16.51 14.61 -9.43
C GLN A 30 -15.27 13.74 -9.45
N ASP A 31 -15.07 12.96 -10.51
CA ASP A 31 -13.83 12.23 -10.72
C ASP A 31 -12.66 13.22 -10.93
N ILE A 32 -11.53 12.91 -10.33
CA ILE A 32 -10.29 13.69 -10.47
C ILE A 32 -9.15 12.80 -10.96
N ASN A 33 -8.35 13.33 -11.87
CA ASN A 33 -7.14 12.67 -12.35
C ASN A 33 -5.94 12.97 -11.44
N SER A 34 -4.88 12.22 -11.59
CA SER A 34 -3.65 12.41 -10.82
C SER A 34 -2.97 13.78 -11.00
N THR A 35 -3.33 14.51 -12.06
CA THR A 35 -2.76 15.83 -12.40
C THR A 35 -3.68 17.01 -12.09
N ASP A 36 -4.94 16.75 -11.76
CA ASP A 36 -5.91 17.81 -11.50
C ASP A 36 -5.57 18.54 -10.21
N LEU A 37 -5.53 19.86 -10.29
CA LEU A 37 -5.23 20.74 -9.15
C LEU A 37 -6.47 21.45 -8.60
N THR A 38 -7.64 21.23 -9.21
CA THR A 38 -8.87 21.84 -8.76
C THR A 38 -10.00 20.83 -8.87
N PHE A 39 -10.81 20.75 -7.82
CA PHE A 39 -11.97 19.85 -7.78
C PHE A 39 -13.03 20.40 -6.81
N THR A 40 -14.24 19.83 -6.89
CA THR A 40 -15.37 20.20 -6.06
C THR A 40 -15.67 19.14 -5.01
N VAL A 41 -16.19 19.60 -3.86
CA VAL A 41 -16.54 18.77 -2.72
C VAL A 41 -17.93 19.11 -2.22
N ASP A 42 -18.57 18.18 -1.48
CA ASP A 42 -19.90 18.38 -0.93
C ASP A 42 -19.92 19.48 0.13
N ASP A 43 -19.01 19.44 1.06
CA ASP A 43 -18.86 20.45 2.11
C ASP A 43 -17.43 20.99 2.14
N ALA A 44 -17.25 22.16 1.52
CA ALA A 44 -15.97 22.83 1.51
C ALA A 44 -15.68 23.62 2.82
N SER A 45 -16.66 23.78 3.70
CA SER A 45 -16.51 24.58 4.91
C SER A 45 -15.57 23.94 5.94
N ILE A 46 -15.45 22.62 5.91
CA ILE A 46 -14.56 21.86 6.78
C ILE A 46 -13.10 21.86 6.32
N LEU A 47 -12.89 22.19 5.04
CA LEU A 47 -11.55 22.22 4.46
C LEU A 47 -10.91 23.60 4.62
N SER A 48 -9.62 23.61 4.81
CA SER A 48 -8.83 24.83 4.91
C SER A 48 -7.51 24.69 4.18
N LYS A 49 -6.77 25.80 4.05
CA LYS A 49 -5.40 25.75 3.56
C LYS A 49 -4.56 24.85 4.46
N GLY A 50 -3.88 23.88 3.89
CA GLY A 50 -3.05 22.91 4.63
C GLY A 50 -3.09 21.54 4.01
N LEU A 51 -3.05 20.52 4.84
CA LEU A 51 -3.07 19.13 4.39
C LEU A 51 -4.50 18.59 4.32
N THR A 52 -4.75 17.79 3.31
CA THR A 52 -5.93 16.95 3.19
C THR A 52 -5.52 15.58 2.65
N GLU A 53 -6.34 14.57 2.90
CA GLU A 53 -6.06 13.20 2.51
C GLU A 53 -7.24 12.58 1.76
N ILE A 54 -6.96 11.90 0.65
CA ILE A 54 -7.91 11.04 -0.04
C ILE A 54 -7.29 9.65 -0.19
N GLY A 55 -7.88 8.66 0.46
CA GLY A 55 -7.31 7.31 0.51
C GLY A 55 -5.94 7.31 1.20
N THR A 56 -4.87 7.03 0.46
CA THR A 56 -3.47 7.11 0.93
C THR A 56 -2.69 8.28 0.33
N GLU A 57 -3.32 9.10 -0.51
CA GLU A 57 -2.70 10.29 -1.07
C GLU A 57 -2.87 11.49 -0.15
N LEU A 58 -1.76 12.13 0.20
CA LEU A 58 -1.75 13.45 0.84
C LEU A 58 -1.70 14.54 -0.22
N MET A 59 -2.49 15.58 0.00
CA MET A 59 -2.54 16.76 -0.86
C MET A 59 -2.31 18.02 -0.05
N GLN A 60 -1.65 19.01 -0.65
CA GLN A 60 -1.49 20.34 -0.07
C GLN A 60 -2.50 21.31 -0.66
N VAL A 61 -3.50 21.69 0.11
CA VAL A 61 -4.51 22.68 -0.27
C VAL A 61 -3.91 24.07 -0.25
N LYS A 62 -4.04 24.79 -1.36
CA LYS A 62 -3.67 26.20 -1.50
C LYS A 62 -4.79 27.14 -1.04
N SER A 63 -6.01 26.86 -1.48
CA SER A 63 -7.19 27.66 -1.17
C SER A 63 -8.46 26.84 -1.31
N VAL A 64 -9.47 27.26 -0.59
CA VAL A 64 -10.82 26.69 -0.63
C VAL A 64 -11.81 27.83 -0.89
N ASP A 65 -12.70 27.65 -1.85
CA ASP A 65 -13.84 28.50 -2.08
C ASP A 65 -15.09 27.80 -1.55
N THR A 66 -15.52 28.21 -0.37
CA THR A 66 -16.67 27.61 0.30
C THR A 66 -18.00 27.91 -0.40
N SER A 67 -18.08 29.03 -1.14
CA SER A 67 -19.30 29.40 -1.88
C SER A 67 -19.49 28.58 -3.14
N ALA A 68 -18.38 28.22 -3.81
CA ALA A 68 -18.38 27.39 -5.02
C ALA A 68 -18.16 25.90 -4.71
N GLY A 69 -17.89 25.52 -3.45
CA GLY A 69 -17.54 24.15 -3.09
C GLY A 69 -16.22 23.68 -3.69
N THR A 70 -15.30 24.62 -4.04
CA THR A 70 -14.12 24.30 -4.85
C THR A 70 -12.84 24.33 -4.03
N VAL A 71 -12.04 23.27 -4.18
CA VAL A 71 -10.72 23.13 -3.55
C VAL A 71 -9.65 23.27 -4.62
N THR A 72 -8.64 24.11 -4.34
CA THR A 72 -7.47 24.28 -5.20
C THR A 72 -6.23 23.75 -4.49
N ILE A 73 -5.55 22.83 -5.14
CA ILE A 73 -4.30 22.24 -4.67
C ILE A 73 -3.12 23.13 -5.07
N ALA A 74 -2.11 23.20 -4.23
CA ALA A 74 -0.89 23.95 -4.53
C ALA A 74 -0.14 23.32 -5.73
N PRO A 75 0.64 24.09 -6.49
CA PRO A 75 1.60 23.53 -7.43
C PRO A 75 2.48 22.50 -6.70
N TYR A 76 2.63 21.30 -7.26
CA TYR A 76 3.32 20.15 -6.62
C TYR A 76 2.67 19.67 -5.31
N GLY A 77 1.41 20.05 -5.06
CA GLY A 77 0.68 19.67 -3.86
C GLY A 77 -0.03 18.31 -3.94
N ARG A 78 -0.10 17.68 -5.12
CA ARG A 78 -0.53 16.29 -5.30
C ARG A 78 0.60 15.35 -4.90
N GLY A 79 0.27 14.18 -4.32
CA GLY A 79 1.28 13.23 -3.85
C GLY A 79 2.22 13.83 -2.80
N TYR A 80 1.74 14.72 -1.96
CA TYR A 80 2.55 15.47 -1.01
C TYR A 80 3.25 14.55 -0.01
N ARG A 81 4.43 14.93 0.46
CA ARG A 81 5.28 14.18 1.41
C ARG A 81 5.58 12.74 0.98
N GLY A 82 5.79 12.53 -0.31
CA GLY A 82 6.21 11.23 -0.85
C GLY A 82 5.08 10.22 -1.05
N THR A 83 3.82 10.63 -0.90
CA THR A 83 2.69 9.83 -1.33
C THR A 83 2.56 9.85 -2.86
N THR A 84 1.81 8.93 -3.43
CA THR A 84 1.63 8.87 -4.89
C THR A 84 0.36 9.57 -5.30
N ALA A 85 0.44 10.50 -6.27
CA ALA A 85 -0.73 11.10 -6.89
C ALA A 85 -1.45 10.07 -7.75
N VAL A 86 -2.73 9.84 -7.47
CA VAL A 86 -3.58 8.88 -8.19
C VAL A 86 -4.91 9.52 -8.59
N SER A 87 -5.64 8.86 -9.48
CA SER A 87 -7.01 9.26 -9.79
C SER A 87 -7.96 8.83 -8.68
N HIS A 88 -8.92 9.68 -8.36
CA HIS A 88 -9.97 9.38 -7.39
C HIS A 88 -11.33 9.54 -8.04
N LEU A 89 -12.24 8.64 -7.70
CA LEU A 89 -13.61 8.66 -8.21
C LEU A 89 -14.47 9.62 -7.38
N SER A 90 -15.53 10.13 -7.99
CA SER A 90 -16.62 10.79 -7.29
C SER A 90 -17.05 9.98 -6.07
N ASP A 91 -17.47 10.67 -5.02
CA ASP A 91 -17.86 10.07 -3.73
C ASP A 91 -16.69 9.51 -2.89
N ASN A 92 -15.44 9.66 -3.33
CA ASN A 92 -14.31 9.33 -2.48
C ASN A 92 -14.21 10.31 -1.31
N ARG A 93 -13.98 9.73 -0.12
CA ARG A 93 -13.86 10.46 1.14
C ARG A 93 -12.60 11.31 1.19
N ILE A 94 -12.76 12.57 1.58
CA ILE A 94 -11.68 13.50 1.91
C ILE A 94 -11.65 13.71 3.42
N VAL A 95 -10.47 13.61 4.01
CA VAL A 95 -10.23 13.95 5.41
C VAL A 95 -9.52 15.29 5.49
N ALA A 96 -10.10 16.22 6.23
CA ALA A 96 -9.51 17.53 6.48
C ALA A 96 -8.44 17.45 7.58
N ALA A 97 -7.23 17.90 7.28
CA ALA A 97 -6.12 18.02 8.22
C ALA A 97 -5.96 16.79 9.15
N PRO A 98 -5.79 15.56 8.61
CA PRO A 98 -5.71 14.35 9.41
C PRO A 98 -4.60 14.47 10.46
N LEU A 99 -4.89 14.11 11.71
CA LEU A 99 -3.89 14.11 12.78
C LEU A 99 -2.81 13.07 12.50
N ILE A 100 -3.23 11.89 12.06
CA ILE A 100 -2.35 10.79 11.67
C ILE A 100 -2.75 10.36 10.25
N PRO A 101 -1.98 10.73 9.22
CA PRO A 101 -2.26 10.30 7.85
C PRO A 101 -2.22 8.79 7.69
N ARG A 102 -3.08 8.24 6.84
CA ARG A 102 -3.11 6.80 6.48
C ARG A 102 -1.77 6.33 5.89
N SER A 103 -1.12 7.20 5.12
CA SER A 103 0.22 6.93 4.58
C SER A 103 1.27 6.72 5.67
N PHE A 104 1.16 7.43 6.80
CA PHE A 104 2.04 7.24 7.94
C PHE A 104 1.78 5.89 8.63
N ALA A 105 0.52 5.53 8.85
CA ALA A 105 0.15 4.22 9.39
C ALA A 105 0.65 3.08 8.49
N LEU A 106 0.52 3.23 7.16
CA LEU A 106 1.04 2.27 6.18
C LEU A 106 2.58 2.13 6.28
N SER A 107 3.29 3.24 6.41
CA SER A 107 4.75 3.21 6.60
C SER A 107 5.15 2.48 7.88
N ALA A 108 4.47 2.78 9.00
CA ALA A 108 4.72 2.11 10.27
C ALA A 108 4.45 0.59 10.21
N ILE A 109 3.38 0.18 9.52
CA ILE A 109 3.08 -1.24 9.27
C ILE A 109 4.21 -1.90 8.47
N ASN A 110 4.66 -1.28 7.39
CA ASN A 110 5.73 -1.81 6.55
C ASN A 110 7.06 -1.90 7.33
N GLU A 111 7.41 -0.90 8.10
CA GLU A 111 8.60 -0.92 8.97
C GLU A 111 8.51 -2.03 10.01
N THR A 112 7.33 -2.23 10.60
CA THR A 112 7.11 -3.32 11.56
C THR A 112 7.29 -4.69 10.89
N ILE A 113 6.72 -4.89 9.70
CA ILE A 113 6.91 -6.13 8.94
C ILE A 113 8.39 -6.37 8.65
N LEU A 114 9.13 -5.34 8.23
CA LEU A 114 10.57 -5.45 7.97
C LEU A 114 11.37 -5.75 9.24
N SER A 115 10.96 -5.22 10.41
CA SER A 115 11.66 -5.42 11.68
C SER A 115 11.50 -6.85 12.24
N VAL A 116 10.45 -7.55 11.83
CA VAL A 116 10.20 -8.94 12.25
C VAL A 116 11.02 -9.95 11.42
N PHE A 117 11.61 -9.50 10.30
CA PHE A 117 12.56 -10.33 9.55
C PHE A 117 13.90 -10.44 10.31
N PRO A 118 14.55 -11.63 10.46
CA PRO A 118 14.24 -12.90 9.79
C PRO A 118 13.34 -13.86 10.60
N ASP A 119 12.75 -13.45 11.71
CA ASP A 119 11.98 -14.34 12.60
C ASP A 119 10.63 -14.75 11.97
N LEU A 120 10.06 -13.90 11.14
CA LEU A 120 8.85 -14.17 10.39
C LEU A 120 9.08 -13.94 8.89
N TYR A 121 8.75 -14.94 8.06
CA TYR A 121 8.85 -14.86 6.61
C TYR A 121 7.68 -15.59 5.95
N ALA A 122 7.35 -15.16 4.74
CA ALA A 122 6.37 -15.84 3.91
C ALA A 122 7.01 -16.99 3.15
N VAL A 123 6.39 -18.16 3.16
CA VAL A 123 6.81 -19.32 2.36
C VAL A 123 6.00 -19.35 1.07
N GLY A 124 6.69 -19.28 -0.05
CA GLY A 124 6.10 -19.44 -1.38
C GLY A 124 6.61 -20.73 -2.04
N THR A 125 5.84 -21.28 -2.97
CA THR A 125 6.23 -22.41 -3.79
C THR A 125 6.31 -21.99 -5.25
N VAL A 126 7.40 -22.36 -5.93
CA VAL A 126 7.60 -22.10 -7.35
C VAL A 126 7.95 -23.42 -8.04
N THR A 127 7.29 -23.70 -9.15
CA THR A 127 7.59 -24.88 -9.98
C THR A 127 8.49 -24.46 -11.15
N ILE A 128 9.61 -25.14 -11.31
CA ILE A 128 10.56 -24.94 -12.40
C ILE A 128 10.59 -26.21 -13.24
N VAL A 129 10.46 -26.05 -14.56
CA VAL A 129 10.58 -27.19 -15.48
C VAL A 129 12.05 -27.60 -15.55
N SER A 130 12.34 -28.86 -15.15
CA SER A 130 13.69 -29.39 -15.17
C SER A 130 14.14 -29.65 -16.62
N ASN A 131 15.39 -29.27 -16.92
CA ASN A 131 16.05 -29.60 -18.17
C ASN A 131 17.32 -30.42 -17.83
N PRO A 132 17.49 -31.64 -18.33
CA PRO A 132 18.62 -32.53 -17.99
C PRO A 132 20.00 -31.96 -18.38
N VAL A 133 20.03 -30.98 -19.27
CA VAL A 133 21.28 -30.32 -19.71
C VAL A 133 21.64 -29.11 -18.83
N VAL A 134 20.67 -28.56 -18.07
CA VAL A 134 20.86 -27.37 -17.22
C VAL A 134 21.09 -27.83 -15.81
N VAL A 135 22.25 -27.45 -15.26
CA VAL A 135 22.62 -27.80 -13.86
C VAL A 135 22.40 -26.63 -12.88
N THR A 136 22.11 -25.44 -13.39
CA THR A 136 21.96 -24.22 -12.56
C THR A 136 20.66 -23.51 -12.95
N TYR A 137 19.86 -23.19 -11.96
CA TYR A 137 18.61 -22.46 -12.12
C TYR A 137 18.67 -21.16 -11.35
N ALA A 138 18.14 -20.07 -11.92
CA ALA A 138 18.03 -18.82 -11.21
C ALA A 138 17.00 -18.90 -10.08
N LEU A 139 17.30 -18.27 -8.96
CA LEU A 139 16.31 -18.09 -7.90
C LEU A 139 15.15 -17.22 -8.41
N PRO A 140 13.91 -17.53 -8.01
CA PRO A 140 12.77 -16.67 -8.29
C PRO A 140 13.01 -15.26 -7.74
N ALA A 141 12.54 -14.25 -8.47
CA ALA A 141 12.64 -12.86 -8.02
C ALA A 141 11.97 -12.67 -6.64
N GLY A 142 12.69 -12.06 -5.72
CA GLY A 142 12.22 -11.82 -4.34
C GLY A 142 12.43 -12.99 -3.37
N ALA A 143 12.94 -14.15 -3.83
CA ALA A 143 13.31 -15.24 -2.92
C ALA A 143 14.59 -14.85 -2.14
N LEU A 144 14.53 -14.95 -0.82
CA LEU A 144 15.65 -14.65 0.07
C LEU A 144 16.46 -15.91 0.38
N ASP A 145 15.78 -17.06 0.50
CA ASP A 145 16.42 -18.35 0.78
C ASP A 145 15.53 -19.50 0.25
N ILE A 146 16.10 -20.69 0.20
CA ILE A 146 15.43 -21.93 -0.20
C ILE A 146 15.29 -22.83 1.02
N LEU A 147 14.06 -23.15 1.38
CA LEU A 147 13.77 -24.06 2.50
C LEU A 147 13.87 -25.53 2.09
N SER A 148 13.35 -25.87 0.91
CA SER A 148 13.36 -27.22 0.37
C SER A 148 13.26 -27.23 -1.13
N ILE A 149 13.80 -28.25 -1.75
CA ILE A 149 13.63 -28.54 -3.18
C ILE A 149 13.11 -29.97 -3.30
N SER A 150 12.08 -30.15 -4.15
CA SER A 150 11.56 -31.46 -4.50
C SER A 150 11.38 -31.55 -6.01
N TYR A 151 11.39 -32.76 -6.55
CA TYR A 151 11.10 -33.02 -7.96
C TYR A 151 9.90 -33.94 -8.09
N GLU A 152 9.14 -33.75 -9.17
CA GLU A 152 8.01 -34.62 -9.52
C GLU A 152 8.54 -35.84 -10.27
N THR A 153 8.18 -37.02 -9.82
CA THR A 153 8.58 -38.27 -10.45
C THR A 153 7.86 -38.47 -11.81
N ILE A 154 8.57 -39.02 -12.81
CA ILE A 154 7.98 -39.34 -14.10
C ILE A 154 7.29 -40.70 -14.00
N GLY A 155 5.96 -40.73 -14.14
CA GLY A 155 5.21 -41.98 -14.06
C GLY A 155 3.70 -41.77 -13.91
N PRO A 156 2.93 -42.84 -13.83
CA PRO A 156 1.47 -42.78 -13.66
C PRO A 156 1.04 -42.24 -12.31
N SER A 157 1.84 -42.46 -11.27
CA SER A 157 1.68 -41.82 -9.96
C SER A 157 2.74 -40.74 -9.79
N LYS A 158 2.33 -39.50 -9.98
CA LYS A 158 3.20 -38.33 -9.81
C LYS A 158 3.37 -38.03 -8.34
N GLU A 159 4.53 -38.32 -7.81
CA GLU A 159 4.89 -38.04 -6.41
C GLU A 159 6.04 -37.06 -6.35
N TRP A 160 6.00 -36.20 -5.31
CA TRP A 160 7.05 -35.21 -5.05
C TRP A 160 8.09 -35.79 -4.11
N GLU A 161 9.31 -35.99 -4.61
CA GLU A 161 10.43 -36.48 -3.82
C GLU A 161 11.42 -35.37 -3.47
N PRO A 162 11.93 -35.32 -2.24
CA PRO A 162 12.87 -34.28 -1.83
C PRO A 162 14.27 -34.51 -2.41
N ILE A 163 14.86 -33.42 -2.92
CA ILE A 163 16.27 -33.39 -3.32
C ILE A 163 17.12 -33.11 -2.08
N ARG A 164 17.95 -34.06 -1.70
CA ARG A 164 18.76 -34.00 -0.46
C ARG A 164 20.08 -33.23 -0.62
N ARG A 165 20.54 -32.97 -1.84
CA ARG A 165 21.81 -32.29 -2.11
C ARG A 165 21.61 -31.17 -3.13
N TRP A 166 21.63 -29.97 -2.66
CA TRP A 166 21.62 -28.75 -3.47
C TRP A 166 22.42 -27.65 -2.76
N ARG A 167 22.83 -26.64 -3.48
CA ARG A 167 23.47 -25.46 -2.92
C ARG A 167 23.01 -24.22 -3.64
N VAL A 168 23.05 -23.09 -2.95
CA VAL A 168 22.82 -21.77 -3.52
C VAL A 168 24.19 -21.12 -3.74
N ASP A 169 24.49 -20.77 -4.98
CA ASP A 169 25.66 -19.96 -5.32
C ASP A 169 25.22 -18.49 -5.25
N LYS A 170 25.77 -17.75 -4.30
CA LYS A 170 25.56 -16.30 -4.18
C LYS A 170 26.65 -15.61 -5.01
N ASN A 171 26.24 -14.95 -6.12
CA ASN A 171 27.13 -14.07 -6.89
C ASN A 171 27.28 -12.71 -6.19
#